data_8a60f469db411b22468a89db3dbd3736
#
_entry.id   8a60f469db411b22468a89db3dbd3736
#
_cell.length_a   1.000
_cell.length_b   1.000
_cell.length_c   1.000
_cell.angle_alpha   90.00
_cell.angle_beta   90.00
_cell.angle_gamma   90.00
#
_symmetry.space_group_name_H-M   'P 1'
#
loop_
_entity.id
_entity.type
_entity.pdbx_description
1 polymer ?
#
loop_
_entity_poly.entity_id
_entity_poly.type
_entity_poly.pdbx_seq_one_letter_code
_entity_poly.pdbx_strand_id
1 'polypeptide(L)'
;MKTYKNRIYDAILRDALEAKGAVLIEGAKWCGKTTTAEQIAQSVIYVNDPKQLKQNLVTAQTNPQRLLAGANPRLIDEWQIVPEIWDAIRFDVDHSDGDGKYILTGSAVPIDDEAKRKIRHSGTGRFAWIRMRPMSLFESLESSGSVSFADLFAGKGTLGDAKQHTLEEMAYLTCRGGWPRATDKSGKAALRQAFDYVDAIVNTDISRVDSVLRDPDLSIRIMKSLARLQGTQASVSAIKADLAPNAPNAVHENTVYSYVGALKKMFVVEDMPAWCPNLRCKTPVRTTDTRYFTDPSIATAALGLGPDGLMDDLKTFGFLFETLVARDLRTYAAANDGKVSHYRDKSGLECDAVMHLRDGRYGLIEVKIGGEALIADGLKKLNRLASEIDTKTMKEPAFRMIVVAEGEYAYEESDGTLICPIGCLKP
;
A
#
# COMPACT_ATOMS: atom_id res chain seq x y z
N MET A 1 3.44 10.99 26.73
CA MET A 1 3.78 10.11 25.58
C MET A 1 2.51 9.87 24.79
N LYS A 2 2.55 9.91 23.45
CA LYS A 2 1.40 9.49 22.66
C LYS A 2 1.25 7.98 22.77
N THR A 3 0.01 7.51 22.99
CA THR A 3 -0.27 6.07 23.06
C THR A 3 -0.07 5.47 21.67
N TYR A 4 0.69 4.38 21.56
CA TYR A 4 0.85 3.63 20.33
C TYR A 4 -0.50 3.02 19.92
N LYS A 5 -0.86 3.13 18.65
CA LYS A 5 -2.00 2.43 18.07
C LYS A 5 -1.51 1.13 17.46
N ASN A 6 -2.04 0.01 17.92
CA ASN A 6 -1.66 -1.30 17.41
C ASN A 6 -1.83 -1.36 15.89
N ARG A 7 -0.83 -1.92 15.23
CA ARG A 7 -0.84 -2.12 13.78
C ARG A 7 -1.09 -3.58 13.44
N ILE A 8 -1.77 -3.82 12.36
CA ILE A 8 -1.86 -5.17 11.76
C ILE A 8 -0.46 -5.73 11.52
N TYR A 9 0.47 -4.85 11.17
CA TYR A 9 1.87 -5.20 10.93
C TYR A 9 2.65 -5.65 12.18
N ASP A 10 2.14 -5.44 13.39
CA ASP A 10 2.79 -5.93 14.63
C ASP A 10 2.81 -7.47 14.67
N ALA A 11 1.70 -8.11 14.29
CA ALA A 11 1.63 -9.57 14.18
C ALA A 11 2.48 -10.08 13.01
N ILE A 12 2.33 -9.48 11.83
CA ILE A 12 3.09 -9.85 10.62
C ILE A 12 4.61 -9.76 10.87
N LEU A 13 5.06 -8.77 11.63
CA LEU A 13 6.48 -8.61 11.95
C LEU A 13 6.97 -9.70 12.91
N ARG A 14 6.17 -10.08 13.93
CA ARG A 14 6.51 -11.19 14.83
C ARG A 14 6.63 -12.51 14.07
N ASP A 15 5.63 -12.84 13.25
CA ASP A 15 5.63 -14.07 12.45
C ASP A 15 6.82 -14.10 11.48
N ALA A 16 7.16 -12.95 10.88
CA ALA A 16 8.31 -12.85 10.00
C ALA A 16 9.66 -13.02 10.72
N LEU A 17 9.78 -12.52 11.96
CA LEU A 17 10.96 -12.70 12.81
C LEU A 17 11.11 -14.15 13.30
N GLU A 18 10.02 -14.87 13.54
CA GLU A 18 10.07 -16.30 13.85
C GLU A 18 10.55 -17.13 12.68
N ALA A 19 10.33 -16.67 11.44
CA ALA A 19 10.63 -17.42 10.23
C ALA A 19 11.98 -17.08 9.59
N LYS A 20 12.59 -15.95 9.93
CA LYS A 20 13.79 -15.41 9.25
C LYS A 20 14.72 -14.66 10.21
N GLY A 21 16.03 -14.76 9.94
CA GLY A 21 17.05 -14.06 10.71
C GLY A 21 16.95 -12.54 10.67
N ALA A 22 16.43 -11.98 9.58
CA ALA A 22 16.24 -10.55 9.41
C ALA A 22 14.92 -10.21 8.71
N VAL A 23 14.32 -9.07 9.05
CA VAL A 23 13.09 -8.55 8.43
C VAL A 23 13.33 -7.12 7.95
N LEU A 24 13.02 -6.85 6.67
CA LEU A 24 13.03 -5.52 6.09
C LEU A 24 11.60 -4.99 5.99
N ILE A 25 11.34 -3.85 6.66
CA ILE A 25 10.09 -3.12 6.58
C ILE A 25 10.26 -1.93 5.64
N GLU A 26 9.62 -2.01 4.48
CA GLU A 26 9.59 -0.96 3.47
C GLU A 26 8.23 -0.25 3.46
N GLY A 27 8.19 0.98 2.98
CA GLY A 27 6.94 1.72 2.78
C GLY A 27 7.15 3.23 2.78
N ALA A 28 6.09 3.97 2.46
CA ALA A 28 6.11 5.42 2.38
C ALA A 28 6.65 6.07 3.66
N LYS A 29 7.28 7.23 3.53
CA LYS A 29 7.65 8.03 4.71
C LYS A 29 6.41 8.28 5.57
N TRP A 30 6.59 8.32 6.90
CA TRP A 30 5.55 8.61 7.89
C TRP A 30 4.42 7.58 8.02
N CYS A 31 4.46 6.43 7.34
CA CYS A 31 3.45 5.38 7.52
C CYS A 31 3.59 4.61 8.85
N GLY A 32 4.66 4.84 9.64
CA GLY A 32 4.82 4.31 11.00
C GLY A 32 5.85 3.17 11.14
N LYS A 33 6.69 2.88 10.14
CA LYS A 33 7.67 1.77 10.13
C LYS A 33 8.53 1.70 11.39
N THR A 34 9.24 2.79 11.68
CA THR A 34 10.14 2.88 12.83
C THR A 34 9.38 2.64 14.13
N THR A 35 8.24 3.32 14.32
CA THR A 35 7.44 3.19 15.55
C THR A 35 6.89 1.77 15.74
N THR A 36 6.48 1.09 14.68
CA THR A 36 6.06 -0.33 14.72
C THR A 36 7.24 -1.24 15.08
N ALA A 37 8.40 -1.04 14.44
CA ALA A 37 9.60 -1.81 14.74
C ALA A 37 10.09 -1.63 16.19
N GLU A 38 10.00 -0.42 16.72
CA GLU A 38 10.37 -0.10 18.13
C GLU A 38 9.52 -0.84 19.17
N GLN A 39 8.28 -1.27 18.84
CA GLN A 39 7.45 -2.04 19.77
C GLN A 39 8.00 -3.46 20.03
N ILE A 40 8.86 -3.95 19.14
CA ILE A 40 9.38 -5.33 19.18
C ILE A 40 10.88 -5.35 19.44
N ALA A 41 11.61 -4.33 18.95
CA ALA A 41 13.05 -4.27 19.05
C ALA A 41 13.54 -4.18 20.51
N GLN A 42 14.59 -4.95 20.85
CA GLN A 42 15.27 -4.89 22.14
C GLN A 42 16.42 -3.87 22.15
N SER A 43 16.94 -3.51 20.99
CA SER A 43 17.91 -2.44 20.83
C SER A 43 17.72 -1.71 19.50
N VAL A 44 18.11 -0.45 19.43
CA VAL A 44 17.89 0.41 18.26
C VAL A 44 19.17 1.14 17.88
N ILE A 45 19.43 1.25 16.58
CA ILE A 45 20.37 2.21 16.02
C ILE A 45 19.65 3.07 14.97
N TYR A 46 19.63 4.38 15.19
CA TYR A 46 19.18 5.37 14.21
C TYR A 46 20.39 5.79 13.38
N VAL A 47 20.48 5.23 12.16
CA VAL A 47 21.66 5.49 11.30
C VAL A 47 21.77 6.96 10.92
N ASN A 48 20.63 7.63 10.81
CA ASN A 48 20.51 9.06 10.44
C ASN A 48 20.62 10.03 11.62
N ASP A 49 20.93 9.58 12.86
CA ASP A 49 21.12 10.48 13.99
C ASP A 49 22.24 11.50 13.66
N PRO A 50 21.95 12.81 13.63
CA PRO A 50 22.92 13.84 13.26
C PRO A 50 24.18 13.83 14.13
N LYS A 51 24.08 13.36 15.40
CA LYS A 51 25.21 13.27 16.34
C LYS A 51 26.15 12.11 16.00
N GLN A 52 25.62 11.04 15.41
CA GLN A 52 26.34 9.78 15.16
C GLN A 52 26.53 9.49 13.66
N LEU A 53 25.88 10.23 12.75
CA LEU A 53 25.85 9.94 11.33
C LEU A 53 27.26 9.73 10.71
N LYS A 54 28.19 10.65 10.98
CA LYS A 54 29.57 10.54 10.48
C LYS A 54 30.26 9.29 10.99
N GLN A 55 30.10 8.97 12.27
CA GLN A 55 30.68 7.78 12.89
C GLN A 55 30.04 6.52 12.33
N ASN A 56 28.71 6.49 12.15
CA ASN A 56 27.99 5.37 11.56
C ASN A 56 28.46 5.07 10.14
N LEU A 57 28.64 6.11 9.31
CA LEU A 57 29.16 5.96 7.94
C LEU A 57 30.57 5.36 7.91
N VAL A 58 31.48 5.86 8.73
CA VAL A 58 32.86 5.34 8.84
C VAL A 58 32.85 3.89 9.36
N THR A 59 32.04 3.62 10.39
CA THR A 59 31.92 2.27 10.97
C THR A 59 31.36 1.28 9.96
N ALA A 60 30.36 1.67 9.16
CA ALA A 60 29.78 0.83 8.11
C ALA A 60 30.83 0.43 7.06
N GLN A 61 31.73 1.35 6.70
CA GLN A 61 32.80 1.09 5.73
C GLN A 61 33.96 0.25 6.26
N THR A 62 34.31 0.41 7.54
CA THR A 62 35.49 -0.22 8.14
C THR A 62 35.18 -1.50 8.90
N ASN A 63 34.09 -1.54 9.64
CA ASN A 63 33.65 -2.71 10.43
C ASN A 63 32.13 -2.66 10.65
N PRO A 64 31.31 -3.04 9.65
CA PRO A 64 29.85 -2.97 9.75
C PRO A 64 29.28 -3.84 10.87
N GLN A 65 29.97 -4.92 11.30
CA GLN A 65 29.53 -5.75 12.42
C GLN A 65 29.37 -4.97 13.72
N ARG A 66 30.11 -3.88 13.93
CA ARG A 66 29.92 -3.04 15.12
C ARG A 66 28.55 -2.37 15.18
N LEU A 67 27.91 -2.11 14.03
CA LEU A 67 26.55 -1.56 13.99
C LEU A 67 25.51 -2.61 14.36
N LEU A 68 25.86 -3.90 14.24
CA LEU A 68 24.99 -5.02 14.59
C LEU A 68 25.02 -5.34 16.10
N ALA A 69 25.98 -4.81 16.85
CA ALA A 69 26.15 -5.11 18.28
C ALA A 69 25.00 -4.52 19.12
N GLY A 70 24.24 -5.38 19.80
CA GLY A 70 23.12 -5.02 20.68
C GLY A 70 22.22 -6.21 20.95
N ALA A 71 21.22 -6.02 21.82
CA ALA A 71 20.22 -7.05 22.10
C ALA A 71 19.29 -7.24 20.89
N ASN A 72 18.93 -8.49 20.59
CA ASN A 72 18.07 -8.87 19.48
C ASN A 72 16.60 -9.04 19.93
N PRO A 73 15.61 -8.71 19.09
CA PRO A 73 15.75 -8.13 17.74
C PRO A 73 16.36 -6.72 17.78
N ARG A 74 17.36 -6.47 16.92
CA ARG A 74 17.97 -5.15 16.80
C ARG A 74 17.37 -4.38 15.62
N LEU A 75 16.82 -3.20 15.89
CA LEU A 75 16.33 -2.29 14.86
C LEU A 75 17.48 -1.46 14.27
N ILE A 76 17.58 -1.46 12.96
CA ILE A 76 18.47 -0.61 12.18
C ILE A 76 17.58 0.31 11.33
N ASP A 77 17.39 1.54 11.83
CA ASP A 77 16.50 2.51 11.20
C ASP A 77 17.22 3.29 10.08
N GLU A 78 16.55 3.45 8.93
CA GLU A 78 17.07 4.06 7.70
C GLU A 78 18.34 3.36 7.18
N TRP A 79 18.31 2.02 7.14
CA TRP A 79 19.44 1.16 6.75
C TRP A 79 20.08 1.52 5.40
N GLN A 80 19.31 2.05 4.45
CA GLN A 80 19.78 2.40 3.11
C GLN A 80 20.86 3.50 3.10
N ILE A 81 21.05 4.19 4.22
CA ILE A 81 22.15 5.17 4.39
C ILE A 81 23.51 4.47 4.50
N VAL A 82 23.50 3.23 4.99
CA VAL A 82 24.70 2.38 5.17
C VAL A 82 24.49 1.02 4.51
N PRO A 83 24.40 0.93 3.19
CA PRO A 83 24.05 -0.30 2.47
C PRO A 83 25.03 -1.46 2.72
N GLU A 84 26.25 -1.19 3.17
CA GLU A 84 27.25 -2.20 3.56
C GLU A 84 26.76 -3.12 4.71
N ILE A 85 25.81 -2.65 5.50
CA ILE A 85 25.25 -3.42 6.63
C ILE A 85 24.44 -4.64 6.15
N TRP A 86 23.92 -4.60 4.92
CA TRP A 86 23.16 -5.70 4.34
C TRP A 86 23.96 -7.01 4.27
N ASP A 87 25.17 -6.94 3.73
CA ASP A 87 26.05 -8.11 3.63
C ASP A 87 26.56 -8.56 5.01
N ALA A 88 26.76 -7.62 5.94
CA ALA A 88 27.13 -7.94 7.31
C ALA A 88 26.03 -8.70 8.04
N ILE A 89 24.77 -8.27 7.92
CA ILE A 89 23.61 -8.97 8.48
C ILE A 89 23.47 -10.37 7.87
N ARG A 90 23.57 -10.48 6.54
CA ARG A 90 23.52 -11.77 5.86
C ARG A 90 24.58 -12.73 6.41
N PHE A 91 25.81 -12.25 6.54
CA PHE A 91 26.90 -13.04 7.07
C PHE A 91 26.64 -13.49 8.52
N ASP A 92 26.16 -12.57 9.36
CA ASP A 92 25.84 -12.90 10.75
C ASP A 92 24.72 -13.92 10.87
N VAL A 93 23.65 -13.78 10.08
CA VAL A 93 22.53 -14.74 10.02
C VAL A 93 23.00 -16.12 9.57
N ASP A 94 23.98 -16.20 8.65
CA ASP A 94 24.52 -17.47 8.16
C ASP A 94 25.44 -18.19 9.17
N HIS A 95 26.05 -17.46 10.11
CA HIS A 95 27.10 -17.97 10.99
C HIS A 95 26.73 -17.97 12.48
N SER A 96 25.51 -17.57 12.81
CA SER A 96 25.03 -17.55 14.19
C SER A 96 23.65 -18.19 14.31
N ASP A 97 23.39 -18.89 15.41
CA ASP A 97 22.14 -19.60 15.63
C ASP A 97 20.95 -18.68 15.89
N GLY A 98 19.77 -19.12 15.46
CA GLY A 98 18.46 -18.51 15.73
C GLY A 98 18.02 -17.48 14.70
N ASP A 99 16.70 -17.35 14.59
CA ASP A 99 16.01 -16.35 13.78
C ASP A 99 15.71 -15.08 14.58
N GLY A 100 15.06 -14.07 13.95
CA GLY A 100 14.56 -12.88 14.62
C GLY A 100 15.62 -11.91 15.14
N LYS A 101 16.78 -11.84 14.49
CA LYS A 101 17.90 -11.03 14.98
C LYS A 101 17.81 -9.56 14.61
N TYR A 102 17.36 -9.25 13.40
CA TYR A 102 17.43 -7.90 12.86
C TYR A 102 16.10 -7.43 12.25
N ILE A 103 15.79 -6.17 12.52
CA ILE A 103 14.72 -5.44 11.86
C ILE A 103 15.36 -4.25 11.15
N LEU A 104 15.15 -4.12 9.85
CA LEU A 104 15.59 -2.99 9.06
C LEU A 104 14.37 -2.16 8.66
N THR A 105 14.47 -0.84 8.73
CA THR A 105 13.43 0.04 8.19
C THR A 105 14.02 0.93 7.12
N GLY A 106 13.26 1.15 6.04
CA GLY A 106 13.65 2.02 4.95
C GLY A 106 12.47 2.67 4.25
N SER A 107 12.61 3.94 3.92
CA SER A 107 11.59 4.74 3.21
C SER A 107 11.84 4.84 1.71
N ALA A 108 12.91 4.23 1.22
CA ALA A 108 13.27 4.14 -0.19
C ALA A 108 14.07 2.86 -0.44
N VAL A 109 14.00 2.34 -1.65
CA VAL A 109 14.94 1.31 -2.14
C VAL A 109 16.33 1.99 -2.24
N PRO A 110 17.47 1.27 -2.04
CA PRO A 110 18.82 1.86 -2.12
C PRO A 110 18.99 2.78 -3.32
N ILE A 111 19.50 3.98 -3.04
CA ILE A 111 19.25 5.23 -3.75
C ILE A 111 19.83 5.26 -5.16
N ASP A 112 21.01 4.66 -5.37
CA ASP A 112 21.70 4.72 -6.66
C ASP A 112 22.33 3.38 -7.03
N ASP A 113 22.85 3.31 -8.25
CA ASP A 113 23.54 2.11 -8.74
C ASP A 113 24.84 1.84 -7.97
N GLU A 114 25.45 2.85 -7.33
CA GLU A 114 26.61 2.68 -6.48
C GLU A 114 26.22 2.02 -5.14
N ALA A 115 25.16 2.46 -4.49
CA ALA A 115 24.60 1.83 -3.28
C ALA A 115 24.16 0.39 -3.57
N LYS A 116 23.53 0.13 -4.74
CA LYS A 116 23.17 -1.24 -5.16
C LYS A 116 24.41 -2.11 -5.42
N ARG A 117 25.51 -1.55 -5.95
CA ARG A 117 26.78 -2.29 -6.14
C ARG A 117 27.46 -2.66 -4.82
N LYS A 118 27.17 -1.95 -3.74
CA LYS A 118 27.66 -2.28 -2.39
C LYS A 118 26.95 -3.48 -1.78
N ILE A 119 25.72 -3.77 -2.25
CA ILE A 119 24.98 -4.97 -1.90
C ILE A 119 25.36 -6.08 -2.87
N ARG A 120 26.22 -7.00 -2.42
CA ARG A 120 26.76 -8.09 -3.25
C ARG A 120 25.82 -9.28 -3.36
N HIS A 121 24.87 -9.42 -2.41
CA HIS A 121 24.01 -10.59 -2.31
C HIS A 121 22.55 -10.18 -2.13
N SER A 122 21.63 -10.96 -2.69
CA SER A 122 20.18 -10.67 -2.67
C SER A 122 19.51 -10.83 -1.30
N GLY A 123 20.17 -11.46 -0.33
CA GLY A 123 19.56 -11.80 0.97
C GLY A 123 18.53 -12.91 0.91
N THR A 124 18.34 -13.56 -0.24
CA THR A 124 17.36 -14.64 -0.43
C THR A 124 17.51 -15.73 0.64
N GLY A 125 16.41 -16.11 1.27
CA GLY A 125 16.35 -17.13 2.32
C GLY A 125 16.60 -16.59 3.74
N ARG A 126 17.32 -15.46 3.91
CA ARG A 126 17.70 -14.88 5.21
C ARG A 126 16.79 -13.74 5.63
N PHE A 127 16.22 -13.03 4.66
CA PHE A 127 15.37 -11.88 4.90
C PHE A 127 13.91 -12.16 4.57
N ALA A 128 13.00 -11.63 5.39
CA ALA A 128 11.62 -11.40 5.01
C ALA A 128 11.41 -9.93 4.62
N TRP A 129 10.45 -9.68 3.73
CA TRP A 129 10.08 -8.33 3.27
C TRP A 129 8.66 -8.02 3.66
N ILE A 130 8.46 -6.91 4.35
CA ILE A 130 7.15 -6.39 4.73
C ILE A 130 6.94 -5.05 4.06
N ARG A 131 5.89 -4.93 3.25
CA ARG A 131 5.45 -3.67 2.66
C ARG A 131 4.40 -3.03 3.58
N MET A 132 4.84 -2.06 4.41
CA MET A 132 3.97 -1.34 5.32
C MET A 132 3.32 -0.14 4.65
N ARG A 133 2.00 0.00 4.83
CA ARG A 133 1.18 1.10 4.29
C ARG A 133 0.68 2.01 5.41
N PRO A 134 0.15 3.22 5.09
CA PRO A 134 -0.62 4.00 6.05
C PRO A 134 -1.71 3.17 6.72
N MET A 135 -2.24 3.62 7.84
CA MET A 135 -3.22 2.87 8.63
C MET A 135 -4.49 2.63 7.82
N SER A 136 -5.01 1.40 7.89
CA SER A 136 -6.36 1.06 7.45
C SER A 136 -7.41 1.72 8.33
N LEU A 137 -8.68 1.72 7.91
CA LEU A 137 -9.77 2.21 8.75
C LEU A 137 -9.93 1.39 10.03
N PHE A 138 -9.62 0.09 9.98
CA PHE A 138 -9.62 -0.75 11.18
C PHE A 138 -8.52 -0.32 12.17
N GLU A 139 -7.28 -0.08 11.70
CA GLU A 139 -6.18 0.35 12.57
C GLU A 139 -6.39 1.76 13.15
N SER A 140 -7.08 2.63 12.43
CA SER A 140 -7.41 3.99 12.88
C SER A 140 -8.73 4.08 13.66
N LEU A 141 -9.38 2.92 13.92
CA LEU A 141 -10.61 2.79 14.68
C LEU A 141 -11.85 3.39 13.98
N GLU A 142 -11.85 3.48 12.68
CA GLU A 142 -13.01 3.84 11.84
C GLU A 142 -13.70 2.62 11.22
N SER A 143 -13.35 1.40 11.64
CA SER A 143 -14.09 0.17 11.34
C SER A 143 -14.43 -0.57 12.63
N SER A 144 -15.61 -1.19 12.68
CA SER A 144 -16.05 -2.06 13.79
C SER A 144 -15.27 -3.38 13.81
N GLY A 145 -14.78 -3.82 12.65
CA GLY A 145 -14.15 -5.13 12.49
C GLY A 145 -15.14 -6.30 12.62
N SER A 146 -16.41 -6.09 12.34
CA SER A 146 -17.45 -7.14 12.41
C SER A 146 -17.32 -8.17 11.27
N VAL A 147 -16.74 -7.77 10.12
CA VAL A 147 -16.49 -8.64 8.96
C VAL A 147 -15.00 -8.89 8.82
N SER A 148 -14.58 -10.16 9.06
CA SER A 148 -13.19 -10.60 8.99
C SER A 148 -12.90 -11.32 7.68
N PHE A 149 -11.84 -10.93 6.96
CA PHE A 149 -11.38 -11.66 5.79
C PHE A 149 -10.92 -13.08 6.13
N ALA A 150 -10.28 -13.28 7.29
CA ALA A 150 -9.92 -14.62 7.76
C ALA A 150 -11.14 -15.53 7.90
N ASP A 151 -12.24 -15.02 8.46
CA ASP A 151 -13.49 -15.77 8.60
C ASP A 151 -14.19 -16.00 7.26
N LEU A 152 -14.20 -15.02 6.36
CA LEU A 152 -14.71 -15.17 4.99
C LEU A 152 -13.98 -16.29 4.24
N PHE A 153 -12.66 -16.33 4.32
CA PHE A 153 -11.86 -17.41 3.73
C PHE A 153 -12.07 -18.77 4.42
N ALA A 154 -12.49 -18.77 5.68
CA ALA A 154 -12.85 -19.99 6.41
C ALA A 154 -14.30 -20.45 6.13
N GLY A 155 -15.06 -19.73 5.28
CA GLY A 155 -16.46 -20.02 4.98
C GLY A 155 -17.42 -19.77 6.15
N LYS A 156 -17.01 -18.92 7.10
CA LYS A 156 -17.87 -18.51 8.21
C LYS A 156 -18.68 -17.29 7.77
N GLY A 157 -20.00 -17.35 7.93
CA GLY A 157 -20.88 -16.20 7.67
C GLY A 157 -20.55 -15.04 8.59
N THR A 158 -20.44 -13.84 8.05
CA THR A 158 -20.12 -12.64 8.81
C THR A 158 -21.13 -11.56 8.49
N LEU A 159 -22.20 -11.55 9.28
CA LEU A 159 -23.14 -10.45 9.34
C LEU A 159 -22.77 -9.63 10.57
N GLY A 160 -22.67 -8.32 10.44
CA GLY A 160 -22.31 -7.49 11.58
C GLY A 160 -22.49 -6.01 11.32
N ASP A 161 -22.61 -5.27 12.42
CA ASP A 161 -22.85 -3.84 12.38
C ASP A 161 -21.60 -3.09 11.92
N ALA A 162 -21.80 -2.10 11.08
CA ALA A 162 -20.76 -1.17 10.67
C ALA A 162 -20.46 -0.14 11.76
N LYS A 163 -19.25 0.35 11.83
CA LYS A 163 -19.03 1.72 12.28
C LYS A 163 -19.57 2.63 11.20
N GLN A 164 -20.71 3.24 11.46
CA GLN A 164 -21.42 4.06 10.49
C GLN A 164 -20.64 5.32 10.15
N HIS A 165 -20.59 5.64 8.87
CA HIS A 165 -20.07 6.88 8.34
C HIS A 165 -21.03 7.44 7.30
N THR A 166 -21.24 8.75 7.33
CA THR A 166 -21.92 9.44 6.22
C THR A 166 -20.95 9.59 5.04
N LEU A 167 -21.50 9.92 3.88
CA LEU A 167 -20.67 10.13 2.69
C LEU A 167 -19.69 11.30 2.88
N GLU A 168 -20.09 12.36 3.59
CA GLU A 168 -19.23 13.49 3.95
C GLU A 168 -18.11 13.07 4.90
N GLU A 169 -18.40 12.22 5.88
CA GLU A 169 -17.38 11.65 6.76
C GLU A 169 -16.41 10.76 5.98
N MET A 170 -16.91 9.96 5.04
CA MET A 170 -16.07 9.13 4.18
C MET A 170 -15.20 10.00 3.25
N ALA A 171 -15.73 11.11 2.72
CA ALA A 171 -14.94 12.08 1.97
C ALA A 171 -13.84 12.71 2.85
N TYR A 172 -14.15 13.03 4.12
CA TYR A 172 -13.15 13.50 5.08
C TYR A 172 -12.07 12.44 5.35
N LEU A 173 -12.44 11.18 5.58
CA LEU A 173 -11.49 10.08 5.83
C LEU A 173 -10.59 9.84 4.62
N THR A 174 -11.13 9.94 3.42
CA THR A 174 -10.39 9.86 2.15
C THR A 174 -9.35 10.98 2.03
N CYS A 175 -9.71 12.22 2.37
CA CYS A 175 -8.80 13.37 2.34
C CYS A 175 -7.79 13.37 3.50
N ARG A 176 -8.17 12.88 4.69
CA ARG A 176 -7.28 12.75 5.85
C ARG A 176 -6.20 11.69 5.63
N GLY A 177 -6.58 10.58 5.01
CA GLY A 177 -5.74 9.42 4.85
C GLY A 177 -5.47 8.65 6.14
N GLY A 178 -4.64 7.61 6.02
CA GLY A 178 -4.24 6.72 7.11
C GLY A 178 -2.90 7.05 7.76
N TRP A 179 -2.40 8.27 7.64
CA TRP A 179 -1.15 8.68 8.26
C TRP A 179 -1.29 8.70 9.79
N PRO A 180 -0.42 8.01 10.57
CA PRO A 180 -0.56 7.93 12.02
C PRO A 180 -0.70 9.31 12.70
N ARG A 181 0.05 10.31 12.21
CA ARG A 181 -0.06 11.68 12.75
C ARG A 181 -1.35 12.39 12.35
N ALA A 182 -1.96 12.04 11.23
CA ALA A 182 -3.25 12.59 10.82
C ALA A 182 -4.40 11.97 11.62
N THR A 183 -4.34 10.66 11.91
CA THR A 183 -5.37 9.97 12.71
C THR A 183 -5.41 10.40 14.18
N ASP A 184 -4.37 11.10 14.67
CA ASP A 184 -4.31 11.70 16.01
C ASP A 184 -4.84 13.13 16.07
N LYS A 185 -5.30 13.66 14.93
CA LYS A 185 -5.76 15.04 14.77
C LYS A 185 -7.18 15.06 14.19
N SER A 186 -7.81 16.22 14.23
CA SER A 186 -9.13 16.44 13.66
C SER A 186 -9.15 17.69 12.76
N GLY A 187 -10.21 17.82 11.95
CA GLY A 187 -10.47 18.95 11.11
C GLY A 187 -9.29 19.37 10.22
N LYS A 188 -9.08 20.65 10.06
CA LYS A 188 -8.05 21.21 9.15
C LYS A 188 -6.62 20.73 9.50
N ALA A 189 -6.30 20.48 10.77
CA ALA A 189 -4.96 20.06 11.17
C ALA A 189 -4.65 18.60 10.74
N ALA A 190 -5.66 17.76 10.65
CA ALA A 190 -5.54 16.40 10.11
C ALA A 190 -5.35 16.44 8.59
N LEU A 191 -6.21 17.17 7.88
CA LEU A 191 -6.16 17.30 6.41
C LEU A 191 -4.84 17.90 5.93
N ARG A 192 -4.29 18.86 6.65
CA ARG A 192 -3.02 19.51 6.31
C ARG A 192 -1.84 18.51 6.22
N GLN A 193 -1.88 17.39 6.93
CA GLN A 193 -0.79 16.42 6.89
C GLN A 193 -0.54 15.87 5.47
N ALA A 194 -1.59 15.66 4.69
CA ALA A 194 -1.47 15.18 3.31
C ALA A 194 -0.90 16.25 2.37
N PHE A 195 -1.30 17.51 2.53
CA PHE A 195 -0.75 18.63 1.75
C PHE A 195 0.74 18.82 2.04
N ASP A 196 1.12 18.90 3.32
CA ASP A 196 2.51 19.04 3.73
C ASP A 196 3.37 17.83 3.24
N TYR A 197 2.78 16.63 3.15
CA TYR A 197 3.44 15.44 2.62
C TYR A 197 3.69 15.55 1.11
N VAL A 198 2.69 15.99 0.33
CA VAL A 198 2.84 16.20 -1.12
C VAL A 198 3.87 17.30 -1.39
N ASP A 199 3.84 18.39 -0.65
CA ASP A 199 4.82 19.47 -0.78
C ASP A 199 6.24 19.00 -0.50
N ALA A 200 6.45 18.15 0.52
CA ALA A 200 7.75 17.57 0.81
C ALA A 200 8.24 16.63 -0.29
N ILE A 201 7.35 15.81 -0.87
CA ILE A 201 7.68 14.95 -2.01
C ILE A 201 8.16 15.78 -3.19
N VAL A 202 7.34 16.75 -3.59
CA VAL A 202 7.55 17.56 -4.81
C VAL A 202 8.82 18.40 -4.72
N ASN A 203 8.99 19.10 -3.60
CA ASN A 203 10.09 20.07 -3.46
C ASN A 203 11.42 19.46 -3.02
N THR A 204 11.41 18.22 -2.46
CA THR A 204 12.62 17.69 -1.83
C THR A 204 12.87 16.21 -2.16
N ASP A 205 11.93 15.33 -1.83
CA ASP A 205 12.18 13.90 -1.75
C ASP A 205 12.34 13.25 -3.12
N ILE A 206 11.57 13.70 -4.12
CA ILE A 206 11.57 13.12 -5.48
C ILE A 206 12.93 13.25 -6.19
N SER A 207 13.71 14.28 -5.87
CA SER A 207 15.06 14.46 -6.41
C SER A 207 16.11 13.71 -5.59
N ARG A 208 15.83 13.44 -4.30
CA ARG A 208 16.79 12.75 -3.42
C ARG A 208 16.76 11.24 -3.58
N VAL A 209 15.67 10.67 -4.10
CA VAL A 209 15.47 9.21 -4.14
C VAL A 209 16.46 8.49 -5.06
N ASP A 210 17.03 9.15 -6.06
CA ASP A 210 18.01 8.59 -6.99
C ASP A 210 19.01 9.64 -7.48
N SER A 211 19.17 10.74 -6.74
CA SER A 211 20.12 11.84 -7.02
C SER A 211 19.89 12.50 -8.40
N VAL A 212 18.70 12.33 -8.98
CA VAL A 212 18.29 12.98 -10.23
C VAL A 212 17.51 14.25 -9.90
N LEU A 213 18.03 15.40 -10.30
CA LEU A 213 17.32 16.67 -10.11
C LEU A 213 16.03 16.69 -10.93
N ARG A 214 14.90 16.93 -10.24
CA ARG A 214 13.57 17.00 -10.85
C ARG A 214 12.93 18.34 -10.60
N ASP A 215 12.24 18.83 -11.61
CA ASP A 215 11.47 20.07 -11.55
C ASP A 215 10.22 19.87 -10.65
N PRO A 216 10.03 20.69 -9.60
CA PRO A 216 8.85 20.64 -8.73
C PRO A 216 7.54 20.89 -9.47
N ASP A 217 7.50 21.82 -10.44
CA ASP A 217 6.29 22.13 -11.20
C ASP A 217 5.87 20.95 -12.08
N LEU A 218 6.82 20.26 -12.70
CA LEU A 218 6.53 19.04 -13.45
C LEU A 218 6.15 17.89 -12.51
N SER A 219 6.77 17.81 -11.33
CA SER A 219 6.44 16.79 -10.32
C SER A 219 4.99 16.88 -9.88
N ILE A 220 4.51 18.06 -9.48
CA ILE A 220 3.11 18.22 -9.04
C ILE A 220 2.13 18.00 -10.21
N ARG A 221 2.48 18.37 -11.44
CA ARG A 221 1.65 18.12 -12.62
C ARG A 221 1.51 16.64 -12.92
N ILE A 222 2.59 15.88 -12.83
CA ILE A 222 2.56 14.40 -12.98
C ILE A 222 1.73 13.78 -11.85
N MET A 223 1.88 14.22 -10.61
CA MET A 223 1.05 13.74 -9.49
C MET A 223 -0.44 14.07 -9.70
N LYS A 224 -0.78 15.25 -10.22
CA LYS A 224 -2.17 15.59 -10.59
C LYS A 224 -2.72 14.68 -11.68
N SER A 225 -1.92 14.38 -12.70
CA SER A 225 -2.31 13.45 -13.76
C SER A 225 -2.55 12.04 -13.20
N LEU A 226 -1.62 11.53 -12.37
CA LEU A 226 -1.79 10.24 -11.68
C LEU A 226 -3.04 10.23 -10.79
N ALA A 227 -3.36 11.34 -10.11
CA ALA A 227 -4.53 11.44 -9.25
C ALA A 227 -5.85 11.36 -10.03
N ARG A 228 -5.92 11.96 -11.24
CA ARG A 228 -7.07 11.83 -12.14
C ARG A 228 -7.21 10.43 -12.76
N LEU A 229 -6.12 9.68 -12.82
CA LEU A 229 -6.04 8.36 -13.44
C LEU A 229 -5.98 7.22 -12.40
N GLN A 230 -6.38 7.48 -11.14
CA GLN A 230 -6.44 6.45 -10.10
C GLN A 230 -7.38 5.30 -10.52
N GLY A 231 -7.05 4.10 -10.12
CA GLY A 231 -7.86 2.91 -10.42
C GLY A 231 -7.87 2.54 -11.91
N THR A 232 -6.99 3.12 -12.74
CA THR A 232 -6.97 2.85 -14.17
C THR A 232 -5.65 2.21 -14.63
N GLN A 233 -5.70 1.56 -15.79
CA GLN A 233 -4.53 1.01 -16.49
C GLN A 233 -3.86 2.08 -17.37
N ALA A 234 -3.77 3.31 -16.90
CA ALA A 234 -3.23 4.42 -17.68
C ALA A 234 -1.76 4.18 -18.06
N SER A 235 -1.49 4.21 -19.36
CA SER A 235 -0.13 4.15 -19.89
C SER A 235 0.62 5.45 -19.61
N VAL A 236 1.95 5.41 -19.72
CA VAL A 236 2.77 6.63 -19.66
C VAL A 236 2.40 7.61 -20.76
N SER A 237 2.01 7.09 -21.94
CA SER A 237 1.50 7.92 -23.05
C SER A 237 0.20 8.64 -22.68
N ALA A 238 -0.70 8.01 -21.91
CA ALA A 238 -1.92 8.66 -21.41
C ALA A 238 -1.59 9.78 -20.41
N ILE A 239 -0.65 9.55 -19.49
CA ILE A 239 -0.17 10.58 -18.57
C ILE A 239 0.44 11.75 -19.35
N LYS A 240 1.28 11.47 -20.35
CA LYS A 240 1.88 12.48 -21.24
C LYS A 240 0.80 13.31 -21.96
N ALA A 241 -0.23 12.64 -22.50
CA ALA A 241 -1.34 13.31 -23.18
C ALA A 241 -2.12 14.24 -22.23
N ASP A 242 -2.35 13.81 -20.99
CA ASP A 242 -3.01 14.64 -19.95
C ASP A 242 -2.18 15.85 -19.51
N LEU A 243 -0.85 15.78 -19.63
CA LEU A 243 0.06 16.89 -19.34
C LEU A 243 0.13 17.92 -20.48
N ALA A 244 -0.10 17.52 -21.73
CA ALA A 244 0.16 18.30 -22.92
C ALA A 244 -0.57 19.68 -22.98
N PRO A 245 -1.86 19.83 -22.59
CA PRO A 245 -2.58 21.09 -22.68
C PRO A 245 -1.95 22.24 -21.88
N ASN A 246 -1.18 21.93 -20.84
CA ASN A 246 -0.59 22.89 -19.91
C ASN A 246 0.94 22.89 -19.91
N ALA A 247 1.58 22.26 -20.91
CA ALA A 247 3.03 22.18 -20.99
C ALA A 247 3.57 23.24 -21.95
N PRO A 248 4.43 24.19 -21.51
CA PRO A 248 5.11 25.13 -22.40
C PRO A 248 6.05 24.44 -23.38
N ASN A 249 6.55 23.24 -23.02
CA ASN A 249 7.38 22.38 -23.87
C ASN A 249 6.85 20.95 -23.82
N ALA A 250 7.02 20.19 -24.92
CA ALA A 250 6.63 18.79 -24.99
C ALA A 250 7.44 17.94 -23.99
N VAL A 251 6.74 17.29 -23.04
CA VAL A 251 7.37 16.36 -22.09
C VAL A 251 7.62 15.03 -22.79
N HIS A 252 8.85 14.53 -22.73
CA HIS A 252 9.21 13.22 -23.29
C HIS A 252 8.69 12.06 -22.40
N GLU A 253 8.32 10.94 -23.01
CA GLU A 253 7.85 9.76 -22.26
C GLU A 253 8.90 9.25 -21.25
N ASN A 254 10.18 9.24 -21.62
CA ASN A 254 11.25 8.86 -20.71
C ASN A 254 11.32 9.74 -19.45
N THR A 255 10.99 11.03 -19.58
CA THR A 255 10.87 11.92 -18.43
C THR A 255 9.72 11.50 -17.52
N VAL A 256 8.55 11.23 -18.09
CA VAL A 256 7.40 10.73 -17.30
C VAL A 256 7.75 9.41 -16.62
N TYR A 257 8.40 8.47 -17.32
CA TYR A 257 8.88 7.21 -16.72
C TYR A 257 9.80 7.45 -15.53
N SER A 258 10.75 8.38 -15.65
CA SER A 258 11.68 8.73 -14.57
C SER A 258 10.96 9.23 -13.32
N TYR A 259 9.97 10.12 -13.48
CA TYR A 259 9.20 10.65 -12.35
C TYR A 259 8.31 9.59 -11.71
N VAL A 260 7.57 8.82 -12.51
CA VAL A 260 6.74 7.72 -12.00
C VAL A 260 7.62 6.67 -11.30
N GLY A 261 8.78 6.36 -11.86
CA GLY A 261 9.76 5.46 -11.25
C GLY A 261 10.26 5.96 -9.89
N ALA A 262 10.53 7.26 -9.75
CA ALA A 262 10.91 7.87 -8.48
C ALA A 262 9.79 7.78 -7.44
N LEU A 263 8.54 8.09 -7.82
CA LEU A 263 7.37 7.96 -6.93
C LEU A 263 7.17 6.51 -6.45
N LYS A 264 7.41 5.52 -7.32
CA LYS A 264 7.36 4.09 -6.93
C LYS A 264 8.49 3.71 -5.98
N LYS A 265 9.73 4.17 -6.22
CA LYS A 265 10.86 3.95 -5.31
C LYS A 265 10.63 4.51 -3.91
N MET A 266 9.87 5.61 -3.79
CA MET A 266 9.46 6.21 -2.52
C MET A 266 8.20 5.59 -1.91
N PHE A 267 7.63 4.56 -2.53
CA PHE A 267 6.37 3.93 -2.11
C PHE A 267 5.17 4.89 -2.05
N VAL A 268 5.20 5.95 -2.87
CA VAL A 268 4.10 6.91 -3.03
C VAL A 268 3.06 6.39 -4.01
N VAL A 269 3.53 5.70 -5.05
CA VAL A 269 2.71 5.03 -6.07
C VAL A 269 2.95 3.53 -5.99
N GLU A 270 1.88 2.76 -6.05
CA GLU A 270 1.92 1.30 -6.03
C GLU A 270 1.02 0.72 -7.12
N ASP A 271 1.59 -0.14 -7.96
CA ASP A 271 0.82 -0.85 -8.97
C ASP A 271 0.09 -2.04 -8.35
N MET A 272 -1.10 -2.34 -8.87
CA MET A 272 -1.86 -3.54 -8.57
C MET A 272 -1.79 -4.47 -9.78
N PRO A 273 -1.16 -5.65 -9.66
CA PRO A 273 -0.97 -6.55 -10.78
C PRO A 273 -2.29 -7.15 -11.26
N ALA A 274 -2.33 -7.51 -12.52
CA ALA A 274 -3.46 -8.25 -13.08
C ALA A 274 -3.51 -9.67 -12.51
N TRP A 275 -4.72 -10.13 -12.17
CA TRP A 275 -5.00 -11.50 -11.78
C TRP A 275 -5.37 -12.34 -13.00
N CYS A 276 -4.91 -13.59 -13.01
CA CYS A 276 -5.28 -14.56 -14.02
C CYS A 276 -5.95 -15.76 -13.36
N PRO A 277 -7.23 -16.07 -13.69
CA PRO A 277 -7.99 -17.13 -13.06
C PRO A 277 -7.47 -18.54 -13.35
N ASN A 278 -6.61 -18.73 -14.35
CA ASN A 278 -6.09 -20.02 -14.73
C ASN A 278 -4.57 -20.06 -14.67
N LEU A 279 -3.99 -21.13 -14.11
CA LEU A 279 -2.53 -21.39 -14.12
C LEU A 279 -1.95 -21.38 -15.55
N ARG A 280 -2.78 -21.65 -16.56
CA ARG A 280 -2.44 -21.64 -17.98
C ARG A 280 -3.50 -20.81 -18.74
N CYS A 281 -3.50 -19.51 -18.51
CA CYS A 281 -4.44 -18.61 -19.20
C CYS A 281 -4.28 -18.69 -20.71
N LYS A 282 -5.28 -19.27 -21.37
CA LYS A 282 -5.43 -19.22 -22.84
C LYS A 282 -6.16 -17.95 -23.29
N THR A 283 -6.96 -17.36 -22.42
CA THR A 283 -7.64 -16.09 -22.67
C THR A 283 -6.68 -14.95 -22.39
N PRO A 284 -6.48 -14.01 -23.31
CA PRO A 284 -5.60 -12.88 -23.07
C PRO A 284 -6.21 -11.94 -22.02
N VAL A 285 -5.90 -12.18 -20.77
CA VAL A 285 -6.12 -11.21 -19.69
C VAL A 285 -5.23 -10.01 -19.98
N ARG A 286 -5.76 -8.79 -19.80
CA ARG A 286 -4.91 -7.62 -19.88
C ARG A 286 -3.91 -7.68 -18.72
N THR A 287 -2.64 -7.71 -19.06
CA THR A 287 -1.54 -7.84 -18.06
C THR A 287 -1.02 -6.49 -17.56
N THR A 288 -1.65 -5.39 -17.98
CA THR A 288 -1.26 -4.05 -17.56
C THR A 288 -1.72 -3.81 -16.13
N ASP A 289 -0.81 -3.44 -15.26
CA ASP A 289 -1.11 -3.12 -13.88
C ASP A 289 -2.05 -1.90 -13.76
N THR A 290 -2.94 -1.94 -12.77
CA THR A 290 -3.71 -0.76 -12.34
C THR A 290 -2.88 0.04 -11.34
N ARG A 291 -2.92 1.36 -11.44
CA ARG A 291 -2.05 2.22 -10.64
C ARG A 291 -2.82 2.99 -9.59
N TYR A 292 -2.27 2.97 -8.36
CA TYR A 292 -2.82 3.69 -7.22
C TYR A 292 -1.74 4.50 -6.50
N PHE A 293 -2.13 5.58 -5.86
CA PHE A 293 -1.35 6.08 -4.74
C PHE A 293 -1.46 5.12 -3.54
N THR A 294 -0.44 5.08 -2.72
CA THR A 294 -0.42 4.24 -1.51
C THR A 294 -1.51 4.63 -0.51
N ASP A 295 -1.94 5.90 -0.57
CA ASP A 295 -3.02 6.45 0.26
C ASP A 295 -3.82 7.47 -0.56
N PRO A 296 -5.16 7.48 -0.49
CA PRO A 296 -6.01 8.38 -1.29
C PRO A 296 -5.77 9.86 -1.00
N SER A 297 -5.33 10.20 0.21
CA SER A 297 -5.05 11.58 0.60
C SER A 297 -3.92 12.23 -0.20
N ILE A 298 -3.02 11.43 -0.77
CA ILE A 298 -1.99 11.94 -1.69
C ILE A 298 -2.64 12.48 -2.96
N ALA A 299 -3.64 11.76 -3.49
CA ALA A 299 -4.37 12.18 -4.68
C ALA A 299 -5.19 13.45 -4.43
N THR A 300 -5.95 13.48 -3.32
CA THR A 300 -6.76 14.67 -2.96
C THR A 300 -5.87 15.91 -2.76
N ALA A 301 -4.77 15.76 -2.03
CA ALA A 301 -3.82 16.85 -1.81
C ALA A 301 -3.16 17.31 -3.12
N ALA A 302 -2.75 16.38 -4.00
CA ALA A 302 -2.17 16.74 -5.29
C ALA A 302 -3.16 17.49 -6.18
N LEU A 303 -4.45 17.13 -6.15
CA LEU A 303 -5.51 17.83 -6.88
C LEU A 303 -5.91 19.17 -6.24
N GLY A 304 -5.53 19.41 -4.98
CA GLY A 304 -5.98 20.56 -4.20
C GLY A 304 -7.43 20.44 -3.73
N LEU A 305 -7.93 19.19 -3.55
CA LEU A 305 -9.30 18.93 -3.13
C LEU A 305 -9.38 18.70 -1.62
N GLY A 306 -10.43 19.25 -1.01
CA GLY A 306 -10.91 18.92 0.32
C GLY A 306 -12.15 18.02 0.28
N PRO A 307 -12.74 17.68 1.45
CA PRO A 307 -13.94 16.85 1.52
C PRO A 307 -15.11 17.43 0.70
N ASP A 308 -15.36 18.72 0.77
CA ASP A 308 -16.43 19.39 0.02
C ASP A 308 -16.25 19.22 -1.50
N GLY A 309 -15.02 19.36 -1.99
CA GLY A 309 -14.71 19.16 -3.41
C GLY A 309 -14.90 17.72 -3.89
N LEU A 310 -14.79 16.72 -3.00
CA LEU A 310 -15.16 15.34 -3.32
C LEU A 310 -16.67 15.15 -3.38
N MET A 311 -17.41 15.82 -2.52
CA MET A 311 -18.88 15.80 -2.54
C MET A 311 -19.45 16.46 -3.78
N ASP A 312 -18.79 17.49 -4.32
CA ASP A 312 -19.17 18.16 -5.57
C ASP A 312 -18.90 17.31 -6.83
N ASP A 313 -17.96 16.32 -6.75
CA ASP A 313 -17.62 15.41 -7.85
C ASP A 313 -17.58 13.95 -7.38
N LEU A 314 -18.77 13.36 -7.26
CA LEU A 314 -18.94 11.96 -6.82
C LEU A 314 -18.23 10.94 -7.73
N LYS A 315 -17.98 11.29 -8.99
CA LYS A 315 -17.22 10.41 -9.91
C LYS A 315 -15.75 10.34 -9.48
N THR A 316 -15.11 11.48 -9.25
CA THR A 316 -13.75 11.56 -8.73
C THR A 316 -13.69 10.92 -7.33
N PHE A 317 -14.69 11.17 -6.48
CA PHE A 317 -14.77 10.55 -5.17
C PHE A 317 -14.80 9.01 -5.28
N GLY A 318 -15.56 8.44 -6.20
CA GLY A 318 -15.62 6.99 -6.42
C GLY A 318 -14.23 6.37 -6.68
N PHE A 319 -13.41 6.97 -7.55
CA PHE A 319 -12.03 6.50 -7.80
C PHE A 319 -11.11 6.63 -6.58
N LEU A 320 -11.30 7.67 -5.77
CA LEU A 320 -10.48 7.88 -4.59
C LEU A 320 -10.95 7.01 -3.42
N PHE A 321 -12.23 6.70 -3.34
CA PHE A 321 -12.77 5.69 -2.44
C PHE A 321 -12.24 4.30 -2.80
N GLU A 322 -12.19 3.94 -4.08
CA GLU A 322 -11.55 2.69 -4.54
C GLU A 322 -10.07 2.64 -4.11
N THR A 323 -9.34 3.77 -4.20
CA THR A 323 -7.95 3.86 -3.71
C THR A 323 -7.86 3.61 -2.20
N LEU A 324 -8.81 4.13 -1.41
CA LEU A 324 -8.91 3.89 0.03
C LEU A 324 -9.15 2.41 0.33
N VAL A 325 -10.12 1.80 -0.35
CA VAL A 325 -10.42 0.37 -0.22
C VAL A 325 -9.21 -0.48 -0.63
N ALA A 326 -8.55 -0.17 -1.76
CA ALA A 326 -7.36 -0.88 -2.21
C ALA A 326 -6.21 -0.84 -1.19
N ARG A 327 -6.00 0.30 -0.48
CA ARG A 327 -5.03 0.41 0.62
C ARG A 327 -5.36 -0.57 1.75
N ASP A 328 -6.62 -0.60 2.19
CA ASP A 328 -7.08 -1.43 3.30
C ASP A 328 -7.04 -2.91 2.93
N LEU A 329 -7.57 -3.28 1.76
CA LEU A 329 -7.52 -4.66 1.26
C LEU A 329 -6.10 -5.21 1.17
N ARG A 330 -5.13 -4.40 0.72
CA ARG A 330 -3.73 -4.81 0.66
C ARG A 330 -3.13 -5.07 2.04
N THR A 331 -3.55 -4.30 3.04
CA THR A 331 -3.13 -4.50 4.43
C THR A 331 -3.78 -5.76 5.01
N TYR A 332 -5.07 -5.97 4.76
CA TYR A 332 -5.79 -7.16 5.22
C TYR A 332 -5.31 -8.45 4.52
N ALA A 333 -5.02 -8.36 3.22
CA ALA A 333 -4.43 -9.47 2.48
C ALA A 333 -3.07 -9.87 3.05
N ALA A 334 -2.21 -8.90 3.39
CA ALA A 334 -0.91 -9.18 3.99
C ALA A 334 -1.03 -9.94 5.32
N ALA A 335 -2.05 -9.66 6.14
CA ALA A 335 -2.32 -10.38 7.39
C ALA A 335 -2.83 -11.82 7.16
N ASN A 336 -3.32 -12.13 5.97
CA ASN A 336 -3.86 -13.44 5.60
C ASN A 336 -2.93 -14.17 4.60
N ASP A 337 -1.64 -13.85 4.56
CA ASP A 337 -0.68 -14.42 3.59
C ASP A 337 -1.13 -14.31 2.13
N GLY A 338 -1.85 -13.24 1.81
CA GLY A 338 -2.43 -12.99 0.51
C GLY A 338 -1.86 -11.78 -0.22
N LYS A 339 -2.35 -11.58 -1.43
CA LYS A 339 -2.10 -10.41 -2.28
C LYS A 339 -3.39 -9.93 -2.89
N VAL A 340 -3.43 -8.67 -3.27
CA VAL A 340 -4.54 -8.07 -4.02
C VAL A 340 -4.09 -7.81 -5.44
N SER A 341 -4.91 -8.22 -6.39
CA SER A 341 -4.75 -8.02 -7.83
C SER A 341 -6.06 -7.49 -8.41
N HIS A 342 -6.06 -6.96 -9.62
CA HIS A 342 -7.28 -6.61 -10.35
C HIS A 342 -7.54 -7.62 -11.46
N TYR A 343 -8.78 -7.68 -11.96
CA TYR A 343 -9.11 -8.45 -13.16
C TYR A 343 -9.65 -7.53 -14.24
N ARG A 344 -9.20 -7.71 -15.47
CA ARG A 344 -9.78 -7.11 -16.66
C ARG A 344 -9.49 -7.95 -17.89
N ASP A 345 -10.52 -8.24 -18.67
CA ASP A 345 -10.38 -8.97 -19.91
C ASP A 345 -10.55 -8.08 -21.16
N LYS A 346 -10.50 -8.69 -22.33
CA LYS A 346 -10.70 -8.00 -23.63
C LYS A 346 -12.15 -7.62 -23.88
N SER A 347 -13.12 -8.28 -23.26
CA SER A 347 -14.55 -7.96 -23.40
C SER A 347 -14.93 -6.71 -22.60
N GLY A 348 -14.05 -6.23 -21.73
CA GLY A 348 -14.30 -5.12 -20.82
C GLY A 348 -14.88 -5.56 -19.48
N LEU A 349 -15.00 -6.88 -19.22
CA LEU A 349 -15.34 -7.38 -17.89
C LEU A 349 -14.17 -7.07 -16.94
N GLU A 350 -14.49 -6.48 -15.80
CA GLU A 350 -13.51 -6.07 -14.78
C GLU A 350 -13.98 -6.45 -13.39
N CYS A 351 -13.01 -6.61 -12.49
CA CYS A 351 -13.21 -6.72 -11.04
C CYS A 351 -12.13 -5.86 -10.37
N ASP A 352 -12.57 -4.96 -9.51
CA ASP A 352 -11.71 -3.93 -8.91
C ASP A 352 -10.60 -4.55 -8.06
N ALA A 353 -10.93 -5.62 -7.32
CA ALA A 353 -9.94 -6.34 -6.53
C ALA A 353 -10.21 -7.85 -6.45
N VAL A 354 -9.16 -8.64 -6.58
CA VAL A 354 -9.14 -10.06 -6.28
C VAL A 354 -8.14 -10.29 -5.16
N MET A 355 -8.63 -10.65 -3.97
CA MET A 355 -7.78 -11.04 -2.87
C MET A 355 -7.44 -12.52 -2.99
N HIS A 356 -6.18 -12.86 -3.20
CA HIS A 356 -5.71 -14.21 -3.45
C HIS A 356 -4.68 -14.65 -2.41
N LEU A 357 -4.96 -15.73 -1.71
CA LEU A 357 -4.09 -16.29 -0.68
C LEU A 357 -3.04 -17.24 -1.29
N ARG A 358 -1.96 -17.49 -0.57
CA ARG A 358 -0.89 -18.42 -1.00
C ARG A 358 -1.36 -19.87 -1.11
N ASP A 359 -2.44 -20.25 -0.42
CA ASP A 359 -3.04 -21.59 -0.47
C ASP A 359 -4.01 -21.78 -1.65
N GLY A 360 -4.14 -20.76 -2.50
CA GLY A 360 -4.96 -20.77 -3.70
C GLY A 360 -6.42 -20.36 -3.50
N ARG A 361 -6.87 -20.09 -2.27
CA ARG A 361 -8.20 -19.48 -2.03
C ARG A 361 -8.19 -18.03 -2.50
N TYR A 362 -9.32 -17.56 -3.02
CA TYR A 362 -9.47 -16.16 -3.45
C TYR A 362 -10.89 -15.66 -3.26
N GLY A 363 -11.04 -14.36 -3.16
CA GLY A 363 -12.31 -13.65 -3.12
C GLY A 363 -12.37 -12.57 -4.19
N LEU A 364 -13.57 -12.33 -4.74
CA LEU A 364 -13.84 -11.31 -5.75
C LEU A 364 -14.49 -10.10 -5.08
N ILE A 365 -14.00 -8.91 -5.36
CA ILE A 365 -14.39 -7.68 -4.67
C ILE A 365 -14.61 -6.57 -5.70
N GLU A 366 -15.80 -5.99 -5.71
CA GLU A 366 -16.13 -4.73 -6.38
C GLU A 366 -16.22 -3.60 -5.36
N VAL A 367 -15.93 -2.39 -5.78
CA VAL A 367 -15.97 -1.19 -4.94
C VAL A 367 -16.97 -0.20 -5.53
N LYS A 368 -17.94 0.21 -4.74
CA LYS A 368 -18.95 1.19 -5.15
C LYS A 368 -19.14 2.22 -4.05
N ILE A 369 -19.27 3.48 -4.41
CA ILE A 369 -19.50 4.53 -3.40
C ILE A 369 -20.83 4.34 -2.68
N GLY A 370 -21.80 3.70 -3.35
CA GLY A 370 -23.14 3.40 -2.85
C GLY A 370 -24.20 3.58 -3.95
N GLY A 371 -25.47 3.37 -3.57
CA GLY A 371 -26.62 3.50 -4.46
C GLY A 371 -27.00 2.20 -5.17
N GLU A 372 -28.32 1.90 -5.22
CA GLU A 372 -28.86 0.64 -5.71
C GLU A 372 -28.39 0.30 -7.14
N ALA A 373 -28.35 1.30 -8.04
CA ALA A 373 -27.96 1.08 -9.43
C ALA A 373 -26.47 0.66 -9.57
N LEU A 374 -25.57 1.23 -8.77
CA LEU A 374 -24.15 0.88 -8.77
C LEU A 374 -23.91 -0.50 -8.13
N ILE A 375 -24.65 -0.82 -7.07
CA ILE A 375 -24.60 -2.14 -6.42
C ILE A 375 -25.10 -3.20 -7.41
N ALA A 376 -26.23 -2.96 -8.10
CA ALA A 376 -26.77 -3.88 -9.11
C ALA A 376 -25.81 -4.11 -10.29
N ASP A 377 -25.06 -3.09 -10.71
CA ASP A 377 -24.01 -3.23 -11.72
C ASP A 377 -22.86 -4.11 -11.20
N GLY A 378 -22.42 -3.87 -9.98
CA GLY A 378 -21.38 -4.66 -9.30
C GLY A 378 -21.76 -6.14 -9.18
N LEU A 379 -23.01 -6.44 -8.76
CA LEU A 379 -23.55 -7.80 -8.70
C LEU A 379 -23.48 -8.50 -10.04
N LYS A 380 -23.92 -7.83 -11.12
CA LYS A 380 -23.86 -8.39 -12.48
C LYS A 380 -22.42 -8.71 -12.90
N LYS A 381 -21.46 -7.83 -12.63
CA LYS A 381 -20.05 -8.02 -12.96
C LYS A 381 -19.46 -9.20 -12.20
N LEU A 382 -19.65 -9.27 -10.88
CA LEU A 382 -19.14 -10.36 -10.04
C LEU A 382 -19.72 -11.71 -10.42
N ASN A 383 -21.04 -11.78 -10.67
CA ASN A 383 -21.71 -12.99 -11.09
C ASN A 383 -21.24 -13.47 -12.47
N ARG A 384 -21.08 -12.55 -13.40
CA ARG A 384 -20.53 -12.87 -14.72
C ARG A 384 -19.10 -13.39 -14.60
N LEU A 385 -18.23 -12.72 -13.85
CA LEU A 385 -16.86 -13.17 -13.65
C LEU A 385 -16.83 -14.56 -13.00
N ALA A 386 -17.61 -14.78 -11.93
CA ALA A 386 -17.68 -16.07 -11.26
C ALA A 386 -18.12 -17.20 -12.21
N SER A 387 -19.08 -16.93 -13.13
CA SER A 387 -19.54 -17.92 -14.12
C SER A 387 -18.52 -18.21 -15.22
N GLU A 388 -17.59 -17.29 -15.52
CA GLU A 388 -16.53 -17.46 -16.52
C GLU A 388 -15.30 -18.21 -15.96
N ILE A 389 -15.22 -18.42 -14.64
CA ILE A 389 -14.13 -19.18 -14.01
C ILE A 389 -14.35 -20.68 -14.24
N ASP A 390 -13.35 -21.34 -14.83
CA ASP A 390 -13.38 -22.79 -15.04
C ASP A 390 -13.16 -23.55 -13.73
N THR A 391 -14.26 -23.93 -13.09
CA THR A 391 -14.25 -24.66 -11.81
C THR A 391 -13.65 -26.07 -11.88
N LYS A 392 -13.38 -26.60 -13.08
CA LYS A 392 -12.64 -27.88 -13.25
C LYS A 392 -11.14 -27.72 -12.98
N THR A 393 -10.62 -26.51 -13.17
CA THR A 393 -9.18 -26.21 -13.03
C THR A 393 -8.86 -25.29 -11.85
N MET A 394 -9.86 -24.61 -11.31
CA MET A 394 -9.73 -23.66 -10.20
C MET A 394 -10.92 -23.81 -9.26
N LYS A 395 -10.72 -23.59 -7.95
CA LYS A 395 -11.82 -23.57 -6.99
C LYS A 395 -12.74 -22.39 -7.26
N GLU A 396 -13.99 -22.49 -6.82
CA GLU A 396 -14.88 -21.33 -6.76
C GLU A 396 -14.32 -20.24 -5.84
N PRO A 397 -14.67 -18.96 -6.05
CA PRO A 397 -14.29 -17.92 -5.11
C PRO A 397 -14.84 -18.22 -3.72
N ALA A 398 -14.02 -18.03 -2.68
CA ALA A 398 -14.43 -18.24 -1.31
C ALA A 398 -15.56 -17.28 -0.89
N PHE A 399 -15.58 -16.10 -1.48
CA PHE A 399 -16.65 -15.10 -1.33
C PHE A 399 -16.68 -14.16 -2.52
N ARG A 400 -17.84 -13.52 -2.71
CA ARG A 400 -18.03 -12.36 -3.57
C ARG A 400 -18.50 -11.21 -2.69
N MET A 401 -17.95 -10.02 -2.88
CA MET A 401 -18.22 -8.87 -2.03
C MET A 401 -18.32 -7.59 -2.84
N ILE A 402 -19.27 -6.74 -2.50
CA ILE A 402 -19.29 -5.33 -2.91
C ILE A 402 -19.01 -4.48 -1.66
N VAL A 403 -17.89 -3.75 -1.69
CA VAL A 403 -17.55 -2.80 -0.63
C VAL A 403 -18.21 -1.47 -0.95
N VAL A 404 -18.98 -0.95 0.01
CA VAL A 404 -19.68 0.34 -0.10
C VAL A 404 -19.19 1.34 0.94
N ALA A 405 -19.34 2.65 0.62
CA ALA A 405 -18.88 3.72 1.51
C ALA A 405 -19.75 3.84 2.76
N GLU A 406 -21.06 3.66 2.62
CA GLU A 406 -22.08 3.84 3.65
C GLU A 406 -22.87 2.55 3.89
N GLY A 407 -23.43 2.42 5.08
CA GLY A 407 -24.33 1.35 5.46
C GLY A 407 -24.28 1.08 6.95
N GLU A 408 -25.37 0.54 7.49
CA GLU A 408 -25.51 0.24 8.92
C GLU A 408 -24.91 -1.12 9.29
N TYR A 409 -24.97 -2.08 8.36
CA TYR A 409 -24.51 -3.46 8.58
C TYR A 409 -24.14 -4.13 7.23
N ALA A 410 -23.37 -5.18 7.32
CA ALA A 410 -23.11 -6.07 6.19
C ALA A 410 -24.27 -7.04 6.03
N TYR A 411 -24.69 -7.30 4.79
CA TYR A 411 -25.76 -8.24 4.45
C TYR A 411 -25.44 -9.03 3.20
N GLU A 412 -26.11 -10.16 3.03
CA GLU A 412 -25.93 -11.07 1.90
C GLU A 412 -27.11 -10.97 0.95
N GLU A 413 -26.84 -10.82 -0.33
CA GLU A 413 -27.83 -10.87 -1.41
C GLU A 413 -28.26 -12.31 -1.67
N SER A 414 -29.38 -12.47 -2.38
CA SER A 414 -29.96 -13.78 -2.70
C SER A 414 -29.04 -14.72 -3.50
N ASP A 415 -28.02 -14.17 -4.16
CA ASP A 415 -27.00 -14.91 -4.91
C ASP A 415 -25.75 -15.25 -4.08
N GLY A 416 -25.74 -14.95 -2.78
CA GLY A 416 -24.62 -15.17 -1.87
C GLY A 416 -23.52 -14.09 -1.95
N THR A 417 -23.74 -12.98 -2.66
CA THR A 417 -22.80 -11.86 -2.68
C THR A 417 -22.99 -10.98 -1.44
N LEU A 418 -21.92 -10.71 -0.71
CA LEU A 418 -21.91 -9.86 0.47
C LEU A 418 -21.87 -8.38 0.09
N ILE A 419 -22.83 -7.59 0.55
CA ILE A 419 -22.75 -6.13 0.50
C ILE A 419 -22.22 -5.65 1.85
N CYS A 420 -21.05 -5.01 1.82
CA CYS A 420 -20.30 -4.73 3.03
C CYS A 420 -19.86 -3.26 3.09
N PRO A 421 -20.39 -2.47 4.04
CA PRO A 421 -19.84 -1.17 4.34
C PRO A 421 -18.36 -1.29 4.74
N ILE A 422 -17.50 -0.39 4.24
CA ILE A 422 -16.08 -0.41 4.59
C ILE A 422 -15.84 -0.31 6.11
N GLY A 423 -16.75 0.32 6.84
CA GLY A 423 -16.77 0.42 8.30
C GLY A 423 -17.00 -0.91 9.04
N CYS A 424 -17.20 -2.04 8.33
CA CYS A 424 -17.27 -3.39 8.92
C CYS A 424 -15.93 -4.15 8.87
N LEU A 425 -15.00 -3.79 7.98
CA LEU A 425 -13.89 -4.64 7.56
C LEU A 425 -12.74 -4.72 8.57
N LYS A 426 -12.16 -5.93 8.72
CA LYS A 426 -10.87 -6.21 9.37
C LYS A 426 -10.12 -7.35 8.66
N PRO A 427 -8.86 -7.60 9.01
CA PRO A 427 -8.09 -8.73 8.49
C PRO A 427 -8.75 -10.08 8.64
#